data_7f6569ad6bc439a65cae67fa45bcfafc
#
_entry.id   7f6569ad6bc439a65cae67fa45bcfafc
#
_cell.length_a   1.000
_cell.length_b   1.000
_cell.length_c   1.000
_cell.angle_alpha   90.00
_cell.angle_beta   90.00
_cell.angle_gamma   90.00
#
_symmetry.space_group_name_H-M   'P 1'
#
loop_
_entity.id
_entity.type
_entity.pdbx_description
1 polymer ?
#
loop_
_entity_poly.entity_id
_entity_poly.type
_entity_poly.pdbx_seq_one_letter_code
_entity_poly.pdbx_strand_id
1 'polypeptide(L)'
;MEYAGEAVRSLSMEGRLTLCNLSIEMGARGGMVAPDETTFEYIKGREYAPKGEEWDKALAYWKTLKSDADAVFDKEVRFDAADIEPMITYGTNPGMGMGITQYIPATEGMGEAAKTSFMKSMDYMGFRPGEPLLGKKIDYVFLGACTNGRIEDFRAFASIVKGRKKAADVVAWLVPGSWMVDAQIREEGLDKVLEEAGFAIRQPGCSACLAMNDDKVPAGKYAVSTSNRNFEGRQGPGARTLLASPLVAAAAAVTGVITDPRELLNEE
;
A
#
# COMPACT_ATOMS: atom_id res chain seq x y z
N MET A 1 16.60 -0.79 -9.22
CA MET A 1 16.12 0.60 -9.31
C MET A 1 16.63 1.37 -8.12
N GLU A 2 16.96 2.64 -8.29
CA GLU A 2 17.25 3.56 -7.20
C GLU A 2 16.17 4.64 -7.16
N TYR A 3 15.72 4.97 -5.97
CA TYR A 3 14.79 6.07 -5.71
C TYR A 3 15.54 7.19 -5.00
N ALA A 4 15.48 8.39 -5.56
CA ALA A 4 16.18 9.56 -5.05
C ALA A 4 15.30 10.82 -5.15
N GLY A 5 15.78 11.92 -4.61
CA GLY A 5 15.10 13.20 -4.61
C GLY A 5 14.56 13.60 -3.24
N GLU A 6 14.06 14.82 -3.14
CA GLU A 6 13.62 15.39 -1.87
C GLU A 6 12.41 14.65 -1.30
N ALA A 7 11.43 14.35 -2.14
CA ALA A 7 10.24 13.60 -1.73
C ALA A 7 10.59 12.21 -1.16
N VAL A 8 11.58 11.51 -1.75
CA VAL A 8 12.04 10.21 -1.24
C VAL A 8 12.77 10.37 0.10
N ARG A 9 13.59 11.41 0.26
CA ARG A 9 14.28 11.69 1.53
C ARG A 9 13.32 12.05 2.66
N SER A 10 12.18 12.68 2.33
CA SER A 10 11.15 13.03 3.33
C SER A 10 10.31 11.84 3.80
N LEU A 11 10.38 10.69 3.11
CA LEU A 11 9.67 9.49 3.51
C LEU A 11 10.27 8.90 4.79
N SER A 12 9.37 8.34 5.61
CA SER A 12 9.73 7.45 6.71
C SER A 12 10.46 6.19 6.21
N MET A 13 11.05 5.42 7.13
CA MET A 13 11.64 4.12 6.76
C MET A 13 10.61 3.17 6.17
N GLU A 14 9.41 3.10 6.74
CA GLU A 14 8.33 2.25 6.25
C GLU A 14 7.91 2.64 4.83
N GLY A 15 7.80 3.93 4.53
CA GLY A 15 7.55 4.43 3.18
C GLY A 15 8.65 4.01 2.19
N ARG A 16 9.92 4.14 2.57
CA ARG A 16 11.07 3.68 1.76
C ARG A 16 11.07 2.16 1.55
N LEU A 17 10.76 1.40 2.60
CA LEU A 17 10.63 -0.05 2.52
C LEU A 17 9.48 -0.46 1.57
N THR A 18 8.39 0.30 1.54
CA THR A 18 7.28 0.08 0.60
C THR A 18 7.71 0.32 -0.85
N LEU A 19 8.42 1.41 -1.14
CA LEU A 19 8.99 1.66 -2.48
C LEU A 19 9.90 0.52 -2.93
N CYS A 20 10.83 0.09 -2.07
CA CYS A 20 11.74 -1.01 -2.36
C CYS A 20 11.01 -2.34 -2.58
N ASN A 21 9.98 -2.62 -1.78
CA ASN A 21 9.16 -3.83 -1.92
C ASN A 21 8.41 -3.83 -3.26
N LEU A 22 7.74 -2.73 -3.61
CA LEU A 22 6.95 -2.61 -4.83
C LEU A 22 7.80 -2.54 -6.12
N SER A 23 9.11 -2.32 -6.01
CA SER A 23 10.00 -2.38 -7.17
C SER A 23 9.95 -3.71 -7.91
N ILE A 24 9.75 -4.80 -7.19
CA ILE A 24 9.63 -6.14 -7.76
C ILE A 24 8.39 -6.25 -8.65
N GLU A 25 7.30 -5.59 -8.26
CA GLU A 25 6.05 -5.57 -9.03
C GLU A 25 6.17 -4.77 -10.34
N MET A 26 7.16 -3.88 -10.42
CA MET A 26 7.52 -3.14 -11.63
C MET A 26 8.48 -3.93 -12.54
N GLY A 27 8.87 -5.15 -12.14
CA GLY A 27 9.82 -5.98 -12.88
C GLY A 27 11.30 -5.71 -12.54
N ALA A 28 11.61 -4.88 -11.56
CA ALA A 28 12.98 -4.70 -11.10
C ALA A 28 13.44 -5.88 -10.23
N ARG A 29 14.75 -6.14 -10.21
CA ARG A 29 15.34 -7.18 -9.35
C ARG A 29 15.54 -6.71 -7.90
N GLY A 30 15.51 -5.41 -7.66
CA GLY A 30 15.63 -4.80 -6.35
C GLY A 30 15.32 -3.31 -6.41
N GLY A 31 14.94 -2.74 -5.27
CA GLY A 31 14.76 -1.32 -5.05
C GLY A 31 15.73 -0.84 -3.98
N MET A 32 16.28 0.36 -4.14
CA MET A 32 17.23 0.95 -3.22
C MET A 32 16.92 2.42 -2.97
N VAL A 33 17.11 2.82 -1.73
CA VAL A 33 17.16 4.22 -1.30
C VAL A 33 18.49 4.40 -0.56
N ALA A 34 19.27 5.41 -0.95
CA ALA A 34 20.53 5.70 -0.27
C ALA A 34 20.29 5.95 1.23
N PRO A 35 21.09 5.33 2.14
CA PRO A 35 20.93 5.53 3.56
C PRO A 35 21.29 6.97 3.96
N ASP A 36 20.47 7.55 4.82
CA ASP A 36 20.61 8.88 5.39
C ASP A 36 20.25 8.87 6.89
N GLU A 37 20.11 10.05 7.49
CA GLU A 37 19.82 10.20 8.91
C GLU A 37 18.55 9.45 9.32
N THR A 38 17.50 9.43 8.50
CA THR A 38 16.26 8.66 8.75
C THR A 38 16.57 7.16 8.88
N THR A 39 17.44 6.63 8.02
CA THR A 39 17.88 5.23 8.07
C THR A 39 18.71 4.97 9.31
N PHE A 40 19.64 5.87 9.65
CA PHE A 40 20.53 5.70 10.80
C PHE A 40 19.75 5.73 12.12
N GLU A 41 18.82 6.66 12.27
CA GLU A 41 17.94 6.75 13.45
C GLU A 41 17.05 5.51 13.59
N TYR A 42 16.51 5.02 12.49
CA TYR A 42 15.68 3.79 12.48
C TYR A 42 16.46 2.56 12.97
N ILE A 43 17.75 2.43 12.64
CA ILE A 43 18.58 1.30 13.02
C ILE A 43 19.11 1.46 14.46
N LYS A 44 19.40 2.69 14.88
CA LYS A 44 20.04 2.99 16.16
C LYS A 44 19.28 2.40 17.35
N GLY A 45 19.99 1.70 18.21
CA GLY A 45 19.42 1.14 19.43
C GLY A 45 18.66 -0.17 19.26
N ARG A 46 18.49 -0.68 18.04
CA ARG A 46 17.89 -2.01 17.83
C ARG A 46 18.82 -3.10 18.35
N GLU A 47 18.23 -4.25 18.70
CA GLU A 47 18.93 -5.36 19.36
C GLU A 47 20.22 -5.79 18.63
N TYR A 48 20.14 -5.93 17.32
CA TYR A 48 21.25 -6.38 16.46
C TYR A 48 22.02 -5.24 15.79
N ALA A 49 21.72 -3.99 16.10
CA ALA A 49 22.47 -2.86 15.57
C ALA A 49 23.88 -2.82 16.17
N PRO A 50 24.91 -2.37 15.42
CA PRO A 50 26.23 -2.10 15.98
C PRO A 50 26.15 -1.13 17.16
N LYS A 51 27.06 -1.27 18.11
CA LYS A 51 27.08 -0.44 19.34
C LYS A 51 28.50 0.13 19.58
N GLY A 52 28.57 1.28 20.26
CA GLY A 52 29.83 1.94 20.58
C GLY A 52 30.67 2.24 19.33
N GLU A 53 31.96 1.94 19.38
CA GLU A 53 32.88 2.17 18.26
C GLU A 53 32.49 1.46 16.95
N GLU A 54 31.82 0.32 17.02
CA GLU A 54 31.36 -0.40 15.85
C GLU A 54 30.19 0.35 15.17
N TRP A 55 29.39 1.09 15.94
CA TRP A 55 28.38 1.99 15.39
C TRP A 55 29.03 3.13 14.59
N ASP A 56 30.07 3.75 15.14
CA ASP A 56 30.76 4.87 14.50
C ASP A 56 31.40 4.43 13.17
N LYS A 57 32.04 3.25 13.18
CA LYS A 57 32.61 2.65 11.97
C LYS A 57 31.53 2.33 10.92
N ALA A 58 30.43 1.72 11.35
CA ALA A 58 29.31 1.40 10.47
C ALA A 58 28.68 2.66 9.86
N LEU A 59 28.45 3.68 10.69
CA LEU A 59 27.90 4.96 10.26
C LEU A 59 28.81 5.64 9.23
N ALA A 60 30.12 5.66 9.46
CA ALA A 60 31.08 6.21 8.51
C ALA A 60 31.02 5.47 7.16
N TYR A 61 30.93 4.15 7.19
CA TYR A 61 30.77 3.34 5.98
C TYR A 61 29.42 3.56 5.29
N TRP A 62 28.30 3.54 6.01
CA TRP A 62 26.97 3.72 5.43
C TRP A 62 26.81 5.07 4.73
N LYS A 63 27.44 6.12 5.22
CA LYS A 63 27.47 7.44 4.57
C LYS A 63 28.11 7.43 3.20
N THR A 64 28.92 6.42 2.86
CA THR A 64 29.51 6.25 1.53
C THR A 64 28.61 5.51 0.55
N LEU A 65 27.51 4.88 1.02
CA LEU A 65 26.63 4.03 0.22
C LEU A 65 25.57 4.83 -0.57
N LYS A 66 25.99 5.89 -1.18
CA LYS A 66 25.17 6.67 -2.12
C LYS A 66 25.81 6.62 -3.51
N SER A 67 25.00 6.73 -4.55
CA SER A 67 25.51 6.83 -5.92
C SER A 67 26.42 8.03 -6.08
N ASP A 68 27.48 7.87 -6.86
CA ASP A 68 28.41 8.95 -7.17
C ASP A 68 27.70 10.07 -7.94
N ALA A 69 28.23 11.30 -7.82
CA ALA A 69 27.60 12.46 -8.47
C ALA A 69 27.60 12.40 -10.00
N ASP A 70 28.52 11.64 -10.56
CA ASP A 70 28.71 11.40 -11.99
C ASP A 70 28.20 10.01 -12.43
N ALA A 71 27.43 9.31 -11.61
CA ALA A 71 26.82 8.04 -11.96
C ALA A 71 25.93 8.19 -13.18
N VAL A 72 26.07 7.26 -14.14
CA VAL A 72 25.28 7.23 -15.36
C VAL A 72 24.27 6.08 -15.25
N PHE A 73 23.00 6.39 -15.46
CA PHE A 73 21.91 5.41 -15.43
C PHE A 73 21.39 5.14 -16.85
N ASP A 74 21.02 3.91 -17.13
CA ASP A 74 20.41 3.52 -18.43
C ASP A 74 19.10 4.28 -18.69
N LYS A 75 18.37 4.58 -17.64
CA LYS A 75 17.11 5.33 -17.71
C LYS A 75 16.85 6.10 -16.44
N GLU A 76 16.46 7.36 -16.60
CA GLU A 76 15.95 8.19 -15.51
C GLU A 76 14.49 8.57 -15.79
N VAL A 77 13.67 8.56 -14.74
CA VAL A 77 12.30 9.07 -14.78
C VAL A 77 12.11 10.00 -13.60
N ARG A 78 11.54 11.17 -13.83
CA ARG A 78 11.29 12.19 -12.82
C ARG A 78 9.81 12.42 -12.67
N PHE A 79 9.38 12.53 -11.43
CA PHE A 79 8.00 12.85 -11.05
C PHE A 79 8.03 14.03 -10.07
N ASP A 80 7.06 14.92 -10.19
CA ASP A 80 6.76 15.86 -9.12
C ASP A 80 5.81 15.16 -8.13
N ALA A 81 6.18 15.12 -6.85
CA ALA A 81 5.36 14.49 -5.82
C ALA A 81 4.01 15.21 -5.62
N ALA A 82 3.93 16.50 -5.94
CA ALA A 82 2.69 17.27 -5.88
C ALA A 82 1.65 16.82 -6.91
N ASP A 83 2.10 16.20 -8.01
CA ASP A 83 1.21 15.67 -9.05
C ASP A 83 0.65 14.28 -8.72
N ILE A 84 1.12 13.66 -7.63
CA ILE A 84 0.72 12.30 -7.24
C ILE A 84 -0.41 12.39 -6.20
N GLU A 85 -1.63 12.17 -6.66
CA GLU A 85 -2.78 12.00 -5.77
C GLU A 85 -2.89 10.58 -5.18
N PRO A 86 -3.77 10.33 -4.17
CA PRO A 86 -4.05 8.97 -3.74
C PRO A 86 -4.43 8.07 -4.91
N MET A 87 -3.80 6.90 -5.01
CA MET A 87 -3.96 6.00 -6.15
C MET A 87 -4.73 4.75 -5.80
N ILE A 88 -5.42 4.20 -6.81
CA ILE A 88 -6.13 2.92 -6.72
C ILE A 88 -5.97 2.16 -8.05
N THR A 89 -5.90 0.83 -8.02
CA THR A 89 -5.93 0.04 -9.24
C THR A 89 -7.36 -0.20 -9.72
N TYR A 90 -7.53 -0.31 -11.03
CA TYR A 90 -8.83 -0.58 -11.67
C TYR A 90 -8.87 -1.92 -12.42
N GLY A 91 -7.73 -2.61 -12.53
CA GLY A 91 -7.60 -3.84 -13.30
C GLY A 91 -6.96 -4.98 -12.53
N THR A 92 -6.39 -5.94 -13.24
CA THR A 92 -5.90 -7.22 -12.72
C THR A 92 -4.37 -7.30 -12.56
N ASN A 93 -3.70 -6.17 -12.60
CA ASN A 93 -2.27 -6.06 -12.27
C ASN A 93 -1.95 -4.67 -11.69
N PRO A 94 -0.83 -4.51 -10.94
CA PRO A 94 -0.46 -3.23 -10.31
C PRO A 94 -0.24 -2.08 -11.29
N GLY A 95 0.15 -2.37 -12.55
CA GLY A 95 0.33 -1.35 -13.60
C GLY A 95 -0.98 -0.73 -14.09
N MET A 96 -2.12 -1.33 -13.75
CA MET A 96 -3.45 -0.77 -14.03
C MET A 96 -3.92 0.11 -12.87
N GLY A 97 -3.11 1.10 -12.50
CA GLY A 97 -3.39 2.09 -11.47
C GLY A 97 -3.72 3.46 -12.04
N MET A 98 -4.50 4.23 -11.30
CA MET A 98 -4.86 5.61 -11.63
C MET A 98 -5.03 6.42 -10.34
N GLY A 99 -5.01 7.74 -10.45
CA GLY A 99 -5.42 8.62 -9.37
C GLY A 99 -6.89 8.38 -9.00
N ILE A 100 -7.21 8.50 -7.73
CA ILE A 100 -8.53 8.12 -7.20
C ILE A 100 -9.67 8.99 -7.79
N THR A 101 -9.35 10.21 -8.20
CA THR A 101 -10.30 11.14 -8.81
C THR A 101 -10.43 10.97 -10.33
N GLN A 102 -9.56 10.15 -10.93
CA GLN A 102 -9.51 9.94 -12.37
C GLN A 102 -10.56 8.91 -12.85
N TYR A 103 -10.63 8.77 -14.15
CA TYR A 103 -11.50 7.82 -14.84
C TYR A 103 -10.66 6.66 -15.39
N ILE A 104 -11.24 5.46 -15.42
CA ILE A 104 -10.63 4.31 -16.09
C ILE A 104 -10.30 4.70 -17.52
N PRO A 105 -9.07 4.45 -18.02
CA PRO A 105 -8.67 4.84 -19.36
C PRO A 105 -9.65 4.35 -20.44
N ALA A 106 -9.88 5.16 -21.43
CA ALA A 106 -10.58 4.78 -22.64
C ALA A 106 -9.68 3.89 -23.54
N THR A 107 -10.26 3.20 -24.50
CA THR A 107 -9.51 2.26 -25.37
C THR A 107 -8.93 2.91 -26.62
N GLU A 108 -9.21 4.18 -26.85
CA GLU A 108 -8.71 4.95 -28.01
C GLU A 108 -7.19 5.02 -27.98
N GLY A 109 -6.56 4.69 -29.11
CA GLY A 109 -5.12 4.69 -29.26
C GLY A 109 -4.41 3.44 -28.74
N MET A 110 -5.12 2.48 -28.12
CA MET A 110 -4.53 1.20 -27.73
C MET A 110 -4.33 0.30 -28.97
N GLY A 111 -3.17 -0.35 -29.06
CA GLY A 111 -2.97 -1.44 -30.03
C GLY A 111 -3.85 -2.65 -29.70
N GLU A 112 -4.22 -3.46 -30.70
CA GLU A 112 -5.17 -4.57 -30.56
C GLU A 112 -4.86 -5.55 -29.42
N ALA A 113 -3.58 -5.94 -29.24
CA ALA A 113 -3.17 -6.85 -28.17
C ALA A 113 -3.37 -6.21 -26.77
N ALA A 114 -2.98 -4.94 -26.62
CA ALA A 114 -3.18 -4.19 -25.38
C ALA A 114 -4.66 -3.99 -25.07
N LYS A 115 -5.46 -3.64 -26.07
CA LYS A 115 -6.90 -3.49 -25.96
C LYS A 115 -7.58 -4.79 -25.54
N THR A 116 -7.21 -5.92 -26.15
CA THR A 116 -7.74 -7.23 -25.78
C THR A 116 -7.45 -7.58 -24.33
N SER A 117 -6.21 -7.39 -23.88
CA SER A 117 -5.79 -7.61 -22.48
C SER A 117 -6.51 -6.68 -21.51
N PHE A 118 -6.62 -5.41 -21.86
CA PHE A 118 -7.36 -4.40 -21.08
C PHE A 118 -8.82 -4.79 -20.93
N MET A 119 -9.52 -5.11 -22.02
CA MET A 119 -10.93 -5.48 -21.99
C MET A 119 -11.18 -6.76 -21.19
N LYS A 120 -10.28 -7.75 -21.26
CA LYS A 120 -10.36 -8.94 -20.40
C LYS A 120 -10.29 -8.58 -18.92
N SER A 121 -9.41 -7.65 -18.54
CA SER A 121 -9.32 -7.15 -17.16
C SER A 121 -10.59 -6.41 -16.75
N MET A 122 -11.17 -5.60 -17.64
CA MET A 122 -12.43 -4.89 -17.38
C MET A 122 -13.60 -5.85 -17.18
N ASP A 123 -13.70 -6.87 -18.00
CA ASP A 123 -14.72 -7.91 -17.87
C ASP A 123 -14.61 -8.65 -16.54
N TYR A 124 -13.39 -9.04 -16.14
CA TYR A 124 -13.14 -9.68 -14.84
C TYR A 124 -13.52 -8.76 -13.67
N MET A 125 -13.08 -7.51 -13.72
CA MET A 125 -13.37 -6.52 -12.68
C MET A 125 -14.82 -6.03 -12.70
N GLY A 126 -15.55 -6.23 -13.79
CA GLY A 126 -16.91 -5.74 -13.97
C GLY A 126 -16.95 -4.22 -14.11
N PHE A 127 -15.92 -3.61 -14.67
CA PHE A 127 -15.80 -2.18 -14.92
C PHE A 127 -15.89 -1.87 -16.42
N ARG A 128 -16.07 -0.61 -16.75
CA ARG A 128 -16.10 -0.12 -18.12
C ARG A 128 -15.08 0.99 -18.34
N PRO A 129 -14.48 1.06 -19.53
CA PRO A 129 -13.66 2.20 -19.91
C PRO A 129 -14.41 3.52 -19.70
N GLY A 130 -13.73 4.54 -19.20
CA GLY A 130 -14.29 5.87 -19.01
C GLY A 130 -15.17 6.06 -17.76
N GLU A 131 -15.35 5.04 -16.91
CA GLU A 131 -16.10 5.23 -15.67
C GLU A 131 -15.19 5.59 -14.48
N PRO A 132 -15.69 6.34 -13.47
CA PRO A 132 -14.98 6.60 -12.23
C PRO A 132 -15.07 5.39 -11.28
N LEU A 133 -14.10 5.27 -10.36
CA LEU A 133 -14.19 4.34 -9.24
C LEU A 133 -14.76 4.96 -7.97
N LEU A 134 -14.66 6.28 -7.79
CA LEU A 134 -15.27 6.97 -6.65
C LEU A 134 -16.76 6.64 -6.54
N GLY A 135 -17.20 6.37 -5.31
CA GLY A 135 -18.59 6.01 -5.01
C GLY A 135 -18.97 4.56 -5.32
N LYS A 136 -18.09 3.76 -5.94
CA LYS A 136 -18.38 2.32 -6.15
C LYS A 136 -18.38 1.57 -4.83
N LYS A 137 -19.41 0.77 -4.61
CA LYS A 137 -19.58 -0.07 -3.42
C LYS A 137 -18.45 -1.10 -3.33
N ILE A 138 -17.96 -1.31 -2.11
CA ILE A 138 -16.99 -2.35 -1.77
C ILE A 138 -17.59 -3.31 -0.74
N ASP A 139 -17.06 -4.52 -0.67
CA ASP A 139 -17.54 -5.55 0.25
C ASP A 139 -16.48 -5.88 1.31
N TYR A 140 -15.20 -5.75 0.95
CA TYR A 140 -14.08 -6.13 1.80
C TYR A 140 -13.01 -5.06 1.86
N VAL A 141 -12.33 -4.98 3.00
CA VAL A 141 -11.10 -4.22 3.17
C VAL A 141 -10.04 -5.13 3.77
N PHE A 142 -8.84 -5.07 3.23
CA PHE A 142 -7.67 -5.76 3.76
C PHE A 142 -6.55 -4.76 4.02
N LEU A 143 -6.18 -4.61 5.29
CA LEU A 143 -4.96 -3.91 5.73
C LEU A 143 -3.94 -4.94 6.18
N GLY A 144 -2.79 -4.99 5.54
CA GLY A 144 -1.77 -5.96 5.92
C GLY A 144 -0.77 -6.25 4.81
N ALA A 145 -0.23 -7.46 4.82
CA ALA A 145 0.86 -7.97 3.99
C ALA A 145 2.25 -7.42 4.37
N CYS A 146 3.30 -7.98 3.75
CA CYS A 146 4.68 -7.51 3.92
C CYS A 146 4.91 -6.09 3.41
N THR A 147 4.03 -5.60 2.54
CA THR A 147 4.10 -4.26 1.97
C THR A 147 3.60 -3.21 2.96
N ASN A 148 2.37 -3.36 3.44
CA ASN A 148 1.64 -2.37 4.26
C ASN A 148 0.98 -3.03 5.49
N GLY A 149 1.75 -3.78 6.25
CA GLY A 149 1.35 -4.35 7.54
C GLY A 149 2.26 -3.87 8.67
N ARG A 150 2.90 -2.70 8.53
CA ARG A 150 3.81 -2.09 9.50
C ARG A 150 3.06 -1.15 10.42
N ILE A 151 3.69 -0.69 11.48
CA ILE A 151 3.04 0.17 12.47
C ILE A 151 2.51 1.48 11.87
N GLU A 152 3.22 2.09 10.93
CA GLU A 152 2.77 3.33 10.29
C GLU A 152 1.49 3.13 9.46
N ASP A 153 1.32 1.96 8.84
CA ASP A 153 0.10 1.63 8.10
C ASP A 153 -1.12 1.59 9.03
N PHE A 154 -0.95 1.02 10.23
CA PHE A 154 -1.98 1.00 11.27
C PHE A 154 -2.25 2.38 11.86
N ARG A 155 -1.22 3.20 12.06
CA ARG A 155 -1.39 4.61 12.48
C ARG A 155 -2.16 5.41 11.44
N ALA A 156 -1.80 5.27 10.16
CA ALA A 156 -2.48 5.93 9.05
C ALA A 156 -3.95 5.47 8.94
N PHE A 157 -4.20 4.16 9.04
CA PHE A 157 -5.56 3.63 9.04
C PHE A 157 -6.37 4.16 10.24
N ALA A 158 -5.79 4.12 11.44
CA ALA A 158 -6.41 4.59 12.67
C ALA A 158 -6.75 6.09 12.63
N SER A 159 -5.93 6.92 11.99
CA SER A 159 -6.19 8.37 11.84
C SER A 159 -7.49 8.67 11.10
N ILE A 160 -7.86 7.86 10.13
CA ILE A 160 -9.12 7.99 9.38
C ILE A 160 -10.31 7.47 10.20
N VAL A 161 -10.15 6.33 10.88
CA VAL A 161 -11.31 5.64 11.52
C VAL A 161 -11.59 6.12 12.93
N LYS A 162 -10.70 6.86 13.56
CA LYS A 162 -10.86 7.43 14.89
C LYS A 162 -12.14 8.29 14.98
N GLY A 163 -13.01 7.97 15.94
CA GLY A 163 -14.29 8.66 16.11
C GLY A 163 -15.37 8.27 15.08
N ARG A 164 -15.08 7.41 14.14
CA ARG A 164 -16.02 6.92 13.12
C ARG A 164 -16.33 5.44 13.32
N LYS A 165 -17.27 4.92 12.56
CA LYS A 165 -17.64 3.50 12.57
C LYS A 165 -17.43 2.90 11.18
N LYS A 166 -16.97 1.67 11.16
CA LYS A 166 -16.92 0.85 9.95
C LYS A 166 -18.33 0.69 9.37
N ALA A 167 -18.46 0.77 8.06
CA ALA A 167 -19.71 0.48 7.36
C ALA A 167 -20.20 -0.94 7.69
N ALA A 168 -21.49 -1.09 7.99
CA ALA A 168 -22.04 -2.32 8.54
C ALA A 168 -21.91 -3.54 7.63
N ASP A 169 -21.93 -3.31 6.31
CA ASP A 169 -21.86 -4.35 5.28
C ASP A 169 -20.44 -4.57 4.73
N VAL A 170 -19.41 -3.93 5.30
CA VAL A 170 -18.02 -4.15 4.96
C VAL A 170 -17.38 -5.14 5.93
N VAL A 171 -16.75 -6.17 5.40
CA VAL A 171 -15.86 -7.08 6.14
C VAL A 171 -14.44 -6.54 6.07
N ALA A 172 -13.80 -6.33 7.22
CA ALA A 172 -12.44 -5.80 7.26
C ALA A 172 -11.48 -6.77 7.98
N TRP A 173 -10.35 -7.04 7.35
CA TRP A 173 -9.26 -7.83 7.92
C TRP A 173 -8.03 -6.95 8.12
N LEU A 174 -7.68 -6.71 9.37
CA LEU A 174 -6.50 -5.95 9.78
C LEU A 174 -5.46 -6.93 10.30
N VAL A 175 -4.38 -7.11 9.55
CA VAL A 175 -3.40 -8.18 9.76
C VAL A 175 -2.00 -7.57 9.94
N PRO A 176 -1.47 -7.52 11.18
CA PRO A 176 -0.12 -7.06 11.43
C PRO A 176 0.92 -7.90 10.67
N GLY A 177 1.98 -7.26 10.17
CA GLY A 177 3.03 -7.93 9.43
C GLY A 177 3.95 -8.80 10.31
N SER A 178 3.95 -8.60 11.63
CA SER A 178 4.72 -9.37 12.60
C SER A 178 4.14 -9.26 14.00
N TRP A 179 4.57 -10.14 14.89
CA TRP A 179 4.24 -10.07 16.32
C TRP A 179 4.78 -8.80 17.00
N MET A 180 5.89 -8.26 16.52
CA MET A 180 6.41 -6.97 17.00
C MET A 180 5.47 -5.82 16.68
N VAL A 181 4.90 -5.80 15.47
CA VAL A 181 3.91 -4.80 15.07
C VAL A 181 2.62 -4.97 15.88
N ASP A 182 2.15 -6.20 16.09
CA ASP A 182 0.97 -6.45 16.93
C ASP A 182 1.17 -5.94 18.36
N ALA A 183 2.33 -6.20 18.95
CA ALA A 183 2.67 -5.69 20.28
C ALA A 183 2.69 -4.15 20.31
N GLN A 184 3.28 -3.52 19.31
CA GLN A 184 3.36 -2.07 19.20
C GLN A 184 1.98 -1.41 18.99
N ILE A 185 1.09 -2.04 18.21
CA ILE A 185 -0.31 -1.59 18.05
C ILE A 185 -1.00 -1.49 19.41
N ARG A 186 -0.79 -2.48 20.30
CA ARG A 186 -1.37 -2.52 21.64
C ARG A 186 -0.71 -1.52 22.59
N GLU A 187 0.60 -1.40 22.52
CA GLU A 187 1.37 -0.44 23.32
C GLU A 187 0.94 1.01 23.03
N GLU A 188 0.69 1.33 21.75
CA GLU A 188 0.23 2.65 21.31
C GLU A 188 -1.29 2.84 21.50
N GLY A 189 -2.03 1.83 21.91
CA GLY A 189 -3.49 1.90 22.11
C GLY A 189 -4.28 1.97 20.80
N LEU A 190 -3.67 1.68 19.66
CA LEU A 190 -4.34 1.68 18.35
C LEU A 190 -5.40 0.56 18.27
N ASP A 191 -5.19 -0.55 18.96
CA ASP A 191 -6.18 -1.63 19.09
C ASP A 191 -7.52 -1.12 19.60
N LYS A 192 -7.53 -0.27 20.62
CA LYS A 192 -8.75 0.31 21.19
C LYS A 192 -9.45 1.24 20.20
N VAL A 193 -8.69 2.09 19.49
CA VAL A 193 -9.25 2.96 18.45
C VAL A 193 -9.91 2.14 17.34
N LEU A 194 -9.27 1.07 16.91
CA LEU A 194 -9.77 0.18 15.87
C LEU A 194 -11.00 -0.63 16.34
N GLU A 195 -10.97 -1.16 17.57
CA GLU A 195 -12.10 -1.87 18.16
C GLU A 195 -13.32 -0.97 18.35
N GLU A 196 -13.11 0.25 18.84
CA GLU A 196 -14.17 1.26 18.97
C GLU A 196 -14.79 1.60 17.60
N ALA A 197 -14.00 1.63 16.53
CA ALA A 197 -14.49 1.83 15.18
C ALA A 197 -15.16 0.58 14.57
N GLY A 198 -15.16 -0.56 15.28
CA GLY A 198 -15.80 -1.82 14.84
C GLY A 198 -14.91 -2.73 14.02
N PHE A 199 -13.59 -2.58 14.15
CA PHE A 199 -12.60 -3.46 13.51
C PHE A 199 -12.04 -4.48 14.51
N ALA A 200 -11.67 -5.65 13.98
CA ALA A 200 -10.94 -6.67 14.73
C ALA A 200 -9.56 -6.88 14.11
N ILE A 201 -8.53 -6.82 14.94
CA ILE A 201 -7.16 -7.13 14.53
C ILE A 201 -7.00 -8.65 14.55
N ARG A 202 -6.43 -9.18 13.47
CA ARG A 202 -6.15 -10.60 13.31
C ARG A 202 -4.73 -10.93 13.75
N GLN A 203 -4.44 -12.21 13.89
CA GLN A 203 -3.07 -12.66 14.13
C GLN A 203 -2.15 -12.30 12.96
N PRO A 204 -0.88 -11.94 13.25
CA PRO A 204 0.11 -11.68 12.21
C PRO A 204 0.25 -12.82 11.22
N GLY A 205 0.32 -12.49 9.92
CA GLY A 205 0.44 -13.47 8.86
C GLY A 205 0.06 -12.94 7.49
N CYS A 206 -0.14 -13.86 6.53
CA CYS A 206 -0.51 -13.50 5.16
C CYS A 206 -2.02 -13.34 4.96
N SER A 207 -2.85 -14.10 5.68
CA SER A 207 -4.32 -14.02 5.61
C SER A 207 -4.83 -13.93 4.15
N ALA A 208 -5.77 -13.05 3.87
CA ALA A 208 -6.32 -12.84 2.54
C ALA A 208 -5.33 -12.35 1.47
N CYS A 209 -4.12 -11.90 1.83
CA CYS A 209 -3.12 -11.49 0.83
C CYS A 209 -2.81 -12.61 -0.20
N LEU A 210 -2.85 -13.88 0.23
CA LEU A 210 -2.61 -15.05 -0.62
C LEU A 210 -3.85 -15.95 -0.76
N ALA A 211 -4.87 -15.76 0.06
CA ALA A 211 -6.05 -16.63 0.15
C ALA A 211 -5.71 -18.14 0.32
N MET A 212 -4.62 -18.43 1.03
CA MET A 212 -4.19 -19.80 1.29
C MET A 212 -4.84 -20.43 2.54
N ASN A 213 -5.56 -19.62 3.31
CA ASN A 213 -6.38 -20.03 4.45
C ASN A 213 -7.87 -19.77 4.16
N ASP A 214 -8.70 -19.80 5.18
CA ASP A 214 -10.15 -19.55 5.05
C ASP A 214 -10.51 -18.07 4.82
N ASP A 215 -9.53 -17.16 4.97
CA ASP A 215 -9.72 -15.74 4.68
C ASP A 215 -9.70 -15.52 3.16
N LYS A 216 -10.84 -15.69 2.52
CA LYS A 216 -11.01 -15.54 1.07
C LYS A 216 -12.13 -14.54 0.76
N VAL A 217 -11.87 -13.69 -0.21
CA VAL A 217 -12.91 -12.82 -0.77
C VAL A 217 -13.75 -13.67 -1.74
N PRO A 218 -15.08 -13.72 -1.58
CA PRO A 218 -15.95 -14.48 -2.47
C PRO A 218 -15.94 -13.94 -3.91
N ALA A 219 -16.29 -14.80 -4.86
CA ALA A 219 -16.36 -14.45 -6.27
C ALA A 219 -17.30 -13.25 -6.51
N GLY A 220 -16.87 -12.32 -7.36
CA GLY A 220 -17.61 -11.13 -7.72
C GLY A 220 -17.60 -10.01 -6.69
N LYS A 221 -17.06 -10.25 -5.48
CA LYS A 221 -16.96 -9.24 -4.41
C LYS A 221 -15.73 -8.37 -4.60
N TYR A 222 -15.86 -7.08 -4.24
CA TYR A 222 -14.78 -6.11 -4.31
C TYR A 222 -14.07 -5.97 -2.98
N ALA A 223 -12.73 -6.04 -3.03
CA ALA A 223 -11.87 -5.80 -1.89
C ALA A 223 -10.91 -4.63 -2.17
N VAL A 224 -10.91 -3.61 -1.32
CA VAL A 224 -9.84 -2.61 -1.27
C VAL A 224 -8.73 -3.16 -0.38
N SER A 225 -7.53 -3.28 -0.92
CA SER A 225 -6.44 -4.05 -0.30
C SER A 225 -5.12 -3.29 -0.34
N THR A 226 -4.39 -3.33 0.75
CA THR A 226 -3.02 -2.80 0.83
C THR A 226 -1.95 -3.83 0.48
N SER A 227 -2.33 -4.97 -0.10
CA SER A 227 -1.39 -5.98 -0.60
C SER A 227 -0.66 -5.47 -1.86
N ASN A 228 0.30 -6.26 -2.35
CA ASN A 228 1.16 -5.88 -3.46
C ASN A 228 0.72 -6.42 -4.82
N ARG A 229 -0.25 -7.32 -4.87
CA ARG A 229 -0.70 -7.98 -6.12
C ARG A 229 -2.21 -8.16 -6.14
N ASN A 230 -2.80 -8.02 -7.32
CA ASN A 230 -4.24 -8.11 -7.56
C ASN A 230 -4.60 -8.91 -8.82
N PHE A 231 -3.76 -9.86 -9.23
CA PHE A 231 -4.10 -10.73 -10.36
C PHE A 231 -5.38 -11.55 -10.07
N GLU A 232 -6.02 -12.02 -11.10
CA GLU A 232 -7.25 -12.80 -11.03
C GLU A 232 -7.15 -13.94 -9.99
N GLY A 233 -8.04 -13.95 -9.00
CA GLY A 233 -8.08 -14.96 -7.95
C GLY A 233 -7.09 -14.78 -6.79
N ARG A 234 -6.29 -13.70 -6.75
CA ARG A 234 -5.28 -13.48 -5.71
C ARG A 234 -5.83 -13.58 -4.29
N GLN A 235 -6.96 -12.95 -4.00
CA GLN A 235 -7.61 -12.97 -2.69
C GLN A 235 -8.78 -13.97 -2.59
N GLY A 236 -8.91 -14.83 -3.57
CA GLY A 236 -9.95 -15.86 -3.68
C GLY A 236 -10.42 -16.04 -5.13
N PRO A 237 -10.91 -17.22 -5.50
CA PRO A 237 -11.40 -17.45 -6.85
C PRO A 237 -12.50 -16.46 -7.24
N GLY A 238 -12.31 -15.70 -8.32
CA GLY A 238 -13.25 -14.70 -8.79
C GLY A 238 -13.32 -13.43 -7.95
N ALA A 239 -12.45 -13.25 -6.96
CA ALA A 239 -12.34 -12.03 -6.16
C ALA A 239 -11.83 -10.86 -7.00
N ARG A 240 -12.36 -9.67 -6.76
CA ARG A 240 -12.01 -8.41 -7.44
C ARG A 240 -11.24 -7.51 -6.50
N THR A 241 -9.91 -7.53 -6.63
CA THR A 241 -9.00 -6.81 -5.72
C THR A 241 -8.55 -5.48 -6.31
N LEU A 242 -8.75 -4.41 -5.56
CA LEU A 242 -8.30 -3.05 -5.83
C LEU A 242 -7.16 -2.73 -4.87
N LEU A 243 -5.95 -2.52 -5.39
CA LEU A 243 -4.80 -2.11 -4.57
C LEU A 243 -4.90 -0.63 -4.26
N ALA A 244 -4.69 -0.28 -3.01
CA ALA A 244 -4.72 1.10 -2.54
C ALA A 244 -3.87 1.28 -1.26
N SER A 245 -3.66 2.54 -0.88
CA SER A 245 -2.96 2.86 0.37
C SER A 245 -3.81 2.54 1.62
N PRO A 246 -3.19 2.46 2.81
CA PRO A 246 -3.91 2.31 4.08
C PRO A 246 -4.97 3.40 4.31
N LEU A 247 -4.71 4.65 3.91
CA LEU A 247 -5.67 5.76 4.02
C LEU A 247 -6.91 5.53 3.15
N VAL A 248 -6.72 5.14 1.88
CA VAL A 248 -7.83 4.82 0.96
C VAL A 248 -8.62 3.62 1.47
N ALA A 249 -7.95 2.58 1.97
CA ALA A 249 -8.58 1.40 2.54
C ALA A 249 -9.43 1.75 3.78
N ALA A 250 -8.92 2.64 4.65
CA ALA A 250 -9.64 3.13 5.83
C ALA A 250 -10.88 3.95 5.44
N ALA A 251 -10.74 4.88 4.49
CA ALA A 251 -11.85 5.68 3.99
C ALA A 251 -12.95 4.79 3.40
N ALA A 252 -12.58 3.83 2.57
CA ALA A 252 -13.50 2.88 1.98
C ALA A 252 -14.18 1.99 3.06
N ALA A 253 -13.45 1.61 4.12
CA ALA A 253 -14.02 0.82 5.21
C ALA A 253 -15.09 1.57 6.01
N VAL A 254 -14.93 2.87 6.19
CA VAL A 254 -15.88 3.74 6.92
C VAL A 254 -17.11 4.03 6.06
N THR A 255 -16.93 4.38 4.80
CA THR A 255 -18.02 4.82 3.91
C THR A 255 -18.76 3.67 3.21
N GLY A 256 -18.12 2.50 3.07
CA GLY A 256 -18.65 1.36 2.32
C GLY A 256 -18.50 1.49 0.80
N VAL A 257 -17.86 2.57 0.34
CA VAL A 257 -17.60 2.87 -1.08
C VAL A 257 -16.15 3.33 -1.28
N ILE A 258 -15.66 3.31 -2.51
CA ILE A 258 -14.35 3.91 -2.83
C ILE A 258 -14.46 5.42 -2.60
N THR A 259 -13.63 5.94 -1.70
CA THR A 259 -13.67 7.33 -1.22
C THR A 259 -12.27 7.93 -1.22
N ASP A 260 -12.16 9.18 -1.60
CA ASP A 260 -10.91 9.94 -1.45
C ASP A 260 -10.62 10.17 0.04
N PRO A 261 -9.51 9.66 0.58
CA PRO A 261 -9.23 9.80 2.01
C PRO A 261 -9.03 11.25 2.45
N ARG A 262 -8.71 12.17 1.53
CA ARG A 262 -8.53 13.60 1.82
C ARG A 262 -9.83 14.26 2.31
N GLU A 263 -10.98 13.73 1.89
CA GLU A 263 -12.29 14.21 2.37
C GLU A 263 -12.49 13.96 3.86
N LEU A 264 -11.95 12.84 4.38
CA LEU A 264 -12.10 12.46 5.79
C LEU A 264 -10.97 12.99 6.69
N LEU A 265 -9.84 13.42 6.12
CA LEU A 265 -8.74 14.04 6.86
C LEU A 265 -9.01 15.51 7.22
N ASN A 266 -9.89 16.18 6.48
CA ASN A 266 -10.18 17.63 6.63
C ASN A 266 -11.42 17.92 7.51
N GLU A 267 -11.99 16.90 8.16
CA GLU A 267 -13.17 17.04 9.02
C GLU A 267 -12.83 17.17 10.52
N GLU A 268 -11.73 17.87 10.87
CA GLU A 268 -11.41 18.22 12.26
C GLU A 268 -12.03 19.55 12.69
#